data_410cc756e710f991ec48fe1e1b72c177
#
_entry.id   410cc756e710f991ec48fe1e1b72c177
#
_cell.length_a   1.000
_cell.length_b   1.000
_cell.length_c   1.000
_cell.angle_alpha   90.00
_cell.angle_beta   90.00
_cell.angle_gamma   90.00
#
_symmetry.space_group_name_H-M   'P 1'
#
loop_
_entity.id
_entity.type
_entity.pdbx_description
1 polymer ?
#
loop_
_entity_poly.entity_id
_entity_poly.type
_entity_poly.pdbx_seq_one_letter_code
_entity_poly.pdbx_strand_id
1 'polypeptide(L)'
;MKDIHVLCINYNIRSDLRKALSSLNYILPRLNKVTVFDSQYPHTFSPDLKLPFDIDYINSRQDLGITLNNYIQTIENEYVLFLFTNDLLVDKIKGIPLTLEDDKPIMTVYYENKDAHYKLPFIVKTSFLKKSPFLLEREVPFRELIFHSWIIDKDESNIVASKGNVIERIRETPNITAKEKLEFAHKLKGNSYKNVPFIPTLSVMISNFNMEKFLSVAIQSCIKQTIPFDQIIVVDDGSTDNSLKFLERYKTHPNIQCFSKSNEGKAKALNYLLPFLTSEFVLELDADDWLDPDAVLLIKKYLINIPQNVSLLYGNFRYWTQNSSGDIGFSKIRKGKIIRNRKELLSYKFPLGPRIYRTSSLIKEKGFPIIDFKEGRLYEDVTILVHLFKKYEFCYEDFTIYNVRKHAGSITKKNHSDWNDFRKLLN
;
A
#
# COMPACT_ATOMS: atom_id res chain seq x y z
N MET A 1 37.32 -13.09 10.35
CA MET A 1 36.67 -13.75 9.17
C MET A 1 35.81 -12.68 8.49
N LYS A 2 35.88 -12.57 7.15
CA LYS A 2 35.03 -11.61 6.40
C LYS A 2 33.68 -12.28 6.12
N ASP A 3 32.73 -12.05 7.00
CA ASP A 3 31.45 -12.79 7.07
C ASP A 3 30.20 -11.92 6.81
N ILE A 4 30.38 -10.60 6.57
CA ILE A 4 29.29 -9.66 6.30
C ILE A 4 29.27 -9.29 4.81
N HIS A 5 28.10 -9.42 4.18
CA HIS A 5 27.78 -8.87 2.89
C HIS A 5 26.86 -7.65 3.08
N VAL A 6 27.24 -6.49 2.54
CA VAL A 6 26.44 -5.26 2.67
C VAL A 6 25.60 -5.04 1.43
N LEU A 7 24.29 -4.79 1.61
CA LEU A 7 23.37 -4.39 0.57
C LEU A 7 22.99 -2.92 0.75
N CYS A 8 23.35 -2.08 -0.22
CA CYS A 8 22.98 -0.67 -0.30
C CYS A 8 21.75 -0.51 -1.17
N ILE A 9 20.64 0.00 -0.62
CA ILE A 9 19.32 0.02 -1.25
C ILE A 9 18.85 1.46 -1.49
N ASN A 10 18.42 1.76 -2.73
CA ASN A 10 17.78 3.04 -3.11
C ASN A 10 18.63 4.31 -2.88
N TYR A 11 19.94 4.26 -3.10
CA TYR A 11 20.79 5.45 -3.06
C TYR A 11 20.68 6.22 -4.39
N ASN A 12 19.74 7.15 -4.47
CA ASN A 12 19.47 7.93 -5.67
C ASN A 12 20.44 9.12 -5.86
N ILE A 13 21.29 9.42 -4.88
CA ILE A 13 22.22 10.55 -4.88
C ILE A 13 23.64 10.03 -4.73
N ARG A 14 24.48 10.34 -5.72
CA ARG A 14 25.88 9.88 -5.79
C ARG A 14 26.72 10.25 -4.55
N SER A 15 26.56 11.48 -4.05
CA SER A 15 27.29 11.92 -2.85
C SER A 15 26.91 11.14 -1.59
N ASP A 16 25.64 10.74 -1.49
CA ASP A 16 25.14 10.01 -0.32
C ASP A 16 25.63 8.57 -0.35
N LEU A 17 25.61 7.93 -1.53
CA LEU A 17 26.22 6.61 -1.71
C LEU A 17 27.72 6.63 -1.38
N ARG A 18 28.46 7.65 -1.84
CA ARG A 18 29.90 7.79 -1.52
C ARG A 18 30.14 7.85 -0.01
N LYS A 19 29.36 8.63 0.74
CA LYS A 19 29.46 8.72 2.20
C LYS A 19 29.15 7.39 2.87
N ALA A 20 28.07 6.71 2.42
CA ALA A 20 27.71 5.39 2.91
C ALA A 20 28.83 4.38 2.69
N LEU A 21 29.37 4.29 1.47
CA LEU A 21 30.49 3.40 1.14
C LEU A 21 31.74 3.71 1.98
N SER A 22 32.07 5.00 2.18
CA SER A 22 33.20 5.41 3.04
C SER A 22 32.99 4.99 4.50
N SER A 23 31.74 5.00 4.99
CA SER A 23 31.43 4.60 6.37
C SER A 23 31.62 3.11 6.62
N LEU A 24 31.66 2.27 5.57
CA LEU A 24 31.93 0.84 5.70
C LEU A 24 33.33 0.51 6.20
N ASN A 25 34.24 1.48 6.20
CA ASN A 25 35.54 1.33 6.84
C ASN A 25 35.46 0.96 8.33
N TYR A 26 34.36 1.33 9.01
CA TYR A 26 34.14 0.97 10.41
C TYR A 26 33.98 -0.54 10.65
N ILE A 27 33.54 -1.28 9.62
CA ILE A 27 33.33 -2.74 9.68
C ILE A 27 34.26 -3.52 8.75
N LEU A 28 35.29 -2.88 8.19
CA LEU A 28 36.20 -3.45 7.20
C LEU A 28 36.77 -4.83 7.57
N PRO A 29 37.12 -5.12 8.84
CA PRO A 29 37.64 -6.43 9.24
C PRO A 29 36.66 -7.59 9.01
N ARG A 30 35.36 -7.29 9.01
CA ARG A 30 34.27 -8.26 8.78
C ARG A 30 33.63 -8.16 7.40
N LEU A 31 33.89 -7.06 6.69
CA LEU A 31 33.30 -6.80 5.38
C LEU A 31 33.91 -7.73 4.31
N ASN A 32 33.06 -8.51 3.67
CA ASN A 32 33.47 -9.35 2.53
C ASN A 32 33.16 -8.66 1.21
N LYS A 33 31.91 -8.26 1.01
CA LYS A 33 31.42 -7.73 -0.26
C LYS A 33 30.37 -6.65 -0.06
N VAL A 34 30.24 -5.76 -1.05
CA VAL A 34 29.19 -4.74 -1.10
C VAL A 34 28.40 -4.90 -2.40
N THR A 35 27.07 -4.82 -2.33
CA THR A 35 26.22 -4.79 -3.48
C THR A 35 25.27 -3.60 -3.43
N VAL A 36 25.23 -2.83 -4.50
CA VAL A 36 24.36 -1.66 -4.64
C VAL A 36 23.20 -2.00 -5.56
N PHE A 37 21.96 -1.92 -5.03
CA PHE A 37 20.74 -2.05 -5.81
C PHE A 37 20.31 -0.68 -6.32
N ASP A 38 20.45 -0.48 -7.64
CA ASP A 38 20.18 0.79 -8.30
C ASP A 38 19.12 0.62 -9.39
N SER A 39 18.06 1.42 -9.33
CA SER A 39 17.03 1.45 -10.36
C SER A 39 17.44 2.29 -11.59
N GLN A 40 18.50 3.07 -11.50
CA GLN A 40 19.00 3.97 -12.57
C GLN A 40 20.24 3.43 -13.30
N TYR A 41 20.78 2.28 -12.88
CA TYR A 41 21.93 1.65 -13.55
C TYR A 41 21.64 1.37 -15.04
N PRO A 42 22.56 1.59 -16.03
CA PRO A 42 24.01 1.81 -15.87
C PRO A 42 24.45 3.29 -15.84
N HIS A 43 23.56 4.26 -15.79
CA HIS A 43 23.88 5.65 -16.10
C HIS A 43 24.51 6.47 -14.96
N THR A 44 24.60 5.95 -13.74
CA THR A 44 24.83 6.84 -12.60
C THR A 44 26.12 6.64 -11.81
N PHE A 45 26.68 5.44 -11.72
CA PHE A 45 27.74 5.21 -10.71
C PHE A 45 28.91 4.32 -11.16
N SER A 46 29.99 4.96 -11.64
CA SER A 46 31.32 4.45 -11.38
C SER A 46 31.92 5.34 -10.26
N PRO A 47 32.14 4.85 -9.04
CA PRO A 47 32.79 5.66 -8.04
C PRO A 47 34.27 5.80 -8.40
N ASP A 48 34.75 7.03 -8.60
CA ASP A 48 36.18 7.35 -8.65
C ASP A 48 36.85 7.18 -7.25
N LEU A 49 36.28 6.34 -6.41
CA LEU A 49 36.74 6.04 -5.06
C LEU A 49 37.59 4.77 -5.09
N LYS A 50 38.87 4.90 -4.71
CA LYS A 50 39.70 3.75 -4.35
C LYS A 50 39.19 3.22 -3.02
N LEU A 51 38.33 2.20 -3.06
CA LEU A 51 37.81 1.54 -1.86
C LEU A 51 38.60 0.25 -1.60
N PRO A 52 38.76 -0.15 -0.32
CA PRO A 52 39.48 -1.38 0.03
C PRO A 52 38.65 -2.67 -0.14
N PHE A 53 37.52 -2.60 -0.86
CA PHE A 53 36.59 -3.70 -1.13
C PHE A 53 35.93 -3.57 -2.48
N ASP A 54 35.46 -4.69 -3.02
CA ASP A 54 34.75 -4.76 -4.30
C ASP A 54 33.28 -4.39 -4.17
N ILE A 55 32.73 -3.79 -5.23
CA ILE A 55 31.31 -3.39 -5.29
C ILE A 55 30.68 -3.98 -6.53
N ASP A 56 29.57 -4.71 -6.33
CA ASP A 56 28.67 -5.11 -7.41
C ASP A 56 27.51 -4.12 -7.54
N TYR A 57 27.06 -3.89 -8.78
CA TYR A 57 25.89 -3.10 -9.07
C TYR A 57 24.81 -3.98 -9.69
N ILE A 58 23.61 -3.94 -9.14
CA ILE A 58 22.46 -4.72 -9.62
C ILE A 58 21.34 -3.77 -10.02
N ASN A 59 20.85 -3.98 -11.25
CA ASN A 59 19.69 -3.26 -11.75
C ASN A 59 18.40 -3.76 -11.08
N SER A 60 17.71 -2.90 -10.36
CA SER A 60 16.45 -3.21 -9.67
C SER A 60 15.21 -2.54 -10.27
N ARG A 61 15.25 -2.22 -11.59
CA ARG A 61 14.15 -1.51 -12.29
C ARG A 61 12.85 -2.29 -12.37
N GLN A 62 12.91 -3.61 -12.46
CA GLN A 62 11.71 -4.41 -12.69
C GLN A 62 10.86 -4.60 -11.42
N ASP A 63 11.47 -5.09 -10.36
CA ASP A 63 10.84 -5.31 -9.05
C ASP A 63 11.96 -5.56 -8.03
N LEU A 64 12.10 -4.67 -7.05
CA LEU A 64 13.14 -4.78 -6.03
C LEU A 64 12.99 -6.06 -5.20
N GLY A 65 11.77 -6.44 -4.84
CA GLY A 65 11.50 -7.64 -4.05
C GLY A 65 11.95 -8.90 -4.78
N ILE A 66 11.61 -9.04 -6.06
CA ILE A 66 12.07 -10.16 -6.90
C ILE A 66 13.59 -10.16 -6.99
N THR A 67 14.18 -9.00 -7.29
CA THR A 67 15.63 -8.87 -7.48
C THR A 67 16.40 -9.22 -6.21
N LEU A 68 15.95 -8.72 -5.05
CA LEU A 68 16.53 -9.04 -3.74
C LEU A 68 16.39 -10.53 -3.41
N ASN A 69 15.20 -11.10 -3.56
CA ASN A 69 14.95 -12.50 -3.21
C ASN A 69 15.83 -13.45 -4.03
N ASN A 70 15.98 -13.20 -5.34
CA ASN A 70 16.86 -13.98 -6.19
C ASN A 70 18.34 -13.81 -5.81
N TYR A 71 18.77 -12.57 -5.56
CA TYR A 71 20.16 -12.30 -5.21
C TYR A 71 20.56 -12.89 -3.84
N ILE A 72 19.68 -12.82 -2.85
CA ILE A 72 19.93 -13.37 -1.51
C ILE A 72 20.21 -14.87 -1.58
N GLN A 73 19.60 -15.62 -2.50
CA GLN A 73 19.91 -17.06 -2.67
C GLN A 73 21.37 -17.32 -3.05
N THR A 74 22.04 -16.37 -3.68
CA THR A 74 23.46 -16.47 -4.11
C THR A 74 24.47 -16.08 -3.04
N ILE A 75 24.02 -15.45 -1.93
CA ILE A 75 24.90 -14.98 -0.86
C ILE A 75 25.38 -16.17 0.00
N GLU A 76 26.71 -16.30 0.17
CA GLU A 76 27.32 -17.35 0.99
C GLU A 76 27.77 -16.84 2.37
N ASN A 77 27.88 -15.52 2.55
CA ASN A 77 28.28 -14.91 3.81
C ASN A 77 27.28 -15.22 4.93
N GLU A 78 27.75 -15.26 6.16
CA GLU A 78 26.92 -15.58 7.32
C GLU A 78 25.85 -14.51 7.59
N TYR A 79 26.19 -13.24 7.34
CA TYR A 79 25.32 -12.09 7.63
C TYR A 79 25.13 -11.21 6.40
N VAL A 80 23.93 -10.64 6.29
CA VAL A 80 23.59 -9.55 5.37
C VAL A 80 23.30 -8.30 6.18
N LEU A 81 24.00 -7.19 5.88
CA LEU A 81 23.79 -5.89 6.47
C LEU A 81 23.11 -4.98 5.44
N PHE A 82 22.02 -4.31 5.83
CA PHE A 82 21.26 -3.40 4.99
C PHE A 82 21.56 -1.94 5.33
N LEU A 83 21.79 -1.14 4.29
CA LEU A 83 21.83 0.33 4.35
C LEU A 83 20.82 0.88 3.34
N PHE A 84 20.00 1.85 3.78
CA PHE A 84 18.89 2.37 2.98
C PHE A 84 19.09 3.84 2.63
N THR A 85 18.81 4.19 1.38
CA THR A 85 18.65 5.54 0.83
C THR A 85 19.82 6.49 1.13
N ASN A 86 19.91 7.02 2.35
CA ASN A 86 20.88 8.02 2.80
C ASN A 86 21.47 7.69 4.16
N ASP A 87 21.39 6.42 4.56
CA ASP A 87 22.01 5.94 5.80
C ASP A 87 23.51 5.80 5.65
N LEU A 88 24.24 6.05 6.72
CA LEU A 88 25.66 5.73 6.86
C LEU A 88 25.94 5.16 8.25
N LEU A 89 26.97 4.33 8.34
CA LEU A 89 27.43 3.80 9.62
C LEU A 89 28.18 4.90 10.40
N VAL A 90 28.03 4.88 11.72
CA VAL A 90 28.80 5.75 12.62
C VAL A 90 29.83 4.95 13.41
N ASP A 91 30.86 5.63 13.93
CA ASP A 91 32.00 4.99 14.63
C ASP A 91 31.58 4.10 15.80
N LYS A 92 30.46 4.39 16.45
CA LYS A 92 29.87 3.59 17.54
C LYS A 92 29.63 2.12 17.18
N ILE A 93 29.48 1.81 15.88
CA ILE A 93 29.30 0.42 15.42
C ILE A 93 30.47 -0.49 15.77
N LYS A 94 31.66 0.04 15.91
CA LYS A 94 32.89 -0.73 16.32
C LYS A 94 32.74 -1.39 17.69
N GLY A 95 31.92 -0.82 18.57
CA GLY A 95 31.66 -1.36 19.92
C GLY A 95 30.48 -2.31 20.01
N ILE A 96 29.83 -2.62 18.89
CA ILE A 96 28.63 -3.47 18.86
C ILE A 96 28.98 -4.83 18.27
N PRO A 97 28.68 -5.93 18.98
CA PRO A 97 28.81 -7.27 18.40
C PRO A 97 27.78 -7.41 17.27
N LEU A 98 28.29 -7.51 16.03
CA LEU A 98 27.45 -7.76 14.83
C LEU A 98 27.25 -9.26 14.62
N THR A 99 27.10 -10.02 15.70
CA THR A 99 26.82 -11.46 15.72
C THR A 99 25.41 -11.68 16.24
N LEU A 100 24.73 -12.65 15.66
CA LEU A 100 23.34 -12.98 15.99
C LEU A 100 23.24 -14.43 16.44
N GLU A 101 22.41 -14.70 17.45
CA GLU A 101 22.09 -16.05 17.90
C GLU A 101 21.11 -16.71 16.88
N ASP A 102 21.00 -18.04 16.93
CA ASP A 102 20.16 -18.75 15.95
C ASP A 102 18.66 -18.54 16.18
N ASP A 103 18.26 -18.32 17.43
CA ASP A 103 16.90 -18.00 17.82
C ASP A 103 16.57 -16.51 17.61
N LYS A 104 17.58 -15.62 17.45
CA LYS A 104 17.42 -14.20 17.19
C LYS A 104 18.17 -13.75 15.93
N PRO A 105 17.75 -14.22 14.76
CA PRO A 105 18.46 -14.04 13.50
C PRO A 105 18.38 -12.64 12.90
N ILE A 106 17.67 -11.70 13.52
CA ILE A 106 17.41 -10.35 13.00
C ILE A 106 17.82 -9.30 14.02
N MET A 107 18.71 -8.37 13.64
CA MET A 107 18.91 -7.11 14.36
C MET A 107 18.26 -5.97 13.57
N THR A 108 17.51 -5.13 14.27
CA THR A 108 16.84 -3.97 13.69
C THR A 108 17.45 -2.67 14.18
N VAL A 109 17.32 -1.63 13.36
CA VAL A 109 17.55 -0.24 13.75
C VAL A 109 16.24 0.51 13.82
N TYR A 110 16.18 1.46 14.75
CA TYR A 110 15.03 2.35 14.90
C TYR A 110 15.33 3.67 14.21
N TYR A 111 14.35 4.12 13.47
CA TYR A 111 14.34 5.47 12.91
C TYR A 111 13.31 6.28 13.67
N GLU A 112 13.80 7.32 14.35
CA GLU A 112 12.98 8.26 15.10
C GLU A 112 12.86 9.56 14.32
N ASN A 113 11.63 9.99 14.07
CA ASN A 113 11.34 11.36 13.70
C ASN A 113 10.34 11.88 14.74
N LYS A 114 10.23 13.19 14.94
CA LYS A 114 9.38 13.83 15.99
C LYS A 114 7.98 13.21 16.14
N ASP A 115 7.45 12.63 15.07
CA ASP A 115 6.09 12.10 15.02
C ASP A 115 6.01 10.58 14.72
N ALA A 116 7.16 9.87 14.56
CA ALA A 116 7.12 8.51 14.06
C ALA A 116 8.38 7.67 14.33
N HIS A 117 8.17 6.44 14.82
CA HIS A 117 9.22 5.44 15.03
C HIS A 117 8.94 4.22 14.13
N TYR A 118 9.90 3.77 13.34
CA TYR A 118 9.76 2.54 12.56
C TYR A 118 11.04 1.71 12.59
N LYS A 119 10.86 0.39 12.50
CA LYS A 119 11.94 -0.59 12.48
C LYS A 119 12.29 -0.96 11.05
N LEU A 120 13.59 -1.05 10.73
CA LEU A 120 14.07 -1.68 9.50
C LEU A 120 15.08 -2.78 9.83
N PRO A 121 15.24 -3.81 8.97
CA PRO A 121 16.30 -4.78 9.13
C PRO A 121 17.65 -4.08 9.00
N PHE A 122 18.57 -4.36 9.90
CA PHE A 122 19.93 -3.83 9.88
C PHE A 122 20.94 -4.90 9.54
N ILE A 123 21.05 -5.94 10.37
CA ILE A 123 21.83 -7.12 10.08
C ILE A 123 20.98 -8.37 10.30
N VAL A 124 21.06 -9.33 9.38
CA VAL A 124 20.22 -10.53 9.39
C VAL A 124 21.06 -11.73 9.02
N LYS A 125 20.83 -12.89 9.66
CA LYS A 125 21.43 -14.15 9.23
C LYS A 125 20.97 -14.52 7.83
N THR A 126 21.90 -14.82 6.94
CA THR A 126 21.63 -15.17 5.56
C THR A 126 20.75 -16.43 5.44
N SER A 127 20.96 -17.40 6.31
CA SER A 127 20.16 -18.62 6.39
C SER A 127 18.67 -18.34 6.67
N PHE A 128 18.40 -17.32 7.48
CA PHE A 128 17.03 -16.85 7.76
C PHE A 128 16.42 -16.12 6.57
N LEU A 129 17.18 -15.19 5.95
CA LEU A 129 16.73 -14.45 4.76
C LEU A 129 16.35 -15.37 3.60
N LYS A 130 17.16 -16.43 3.35
CA LYS A 130 16.89 -17.41 2.30
C LYS A 130 15.55 -18.14 2.46
N LYS A 131 15.08 -18.28 3.69
CA LYS A 131 13.78 -18.93 4.03
C LYS A 131 12.63 -17.94 4.18
N SER A 132 12.90 -16.65 4.21
CA SER A 132 11.94 -15.60 4.50
C SER A 132 12.00 -14.49 3.45
N PRO A 133 11.36 -14.68 2.28
CA PRO A 133 11.41 -13.73 1.17
C PRO A 133 10.74 -12.40 1.52
N PHE A 134 11.22 -11.33 0.91
CA PHE A 134 10.57 -10.03 0.90
C PHE A 134 9.33 -10.03 0.00
N LEU A 135 8.37 -9.14 0.29
CA LEU A 135 7.24 -8.87 -0.59
C LEU A 135 7.70 -8.27 -1.92
N LEU A 136 6.90 -8.46 -2.94
CA LEU A 136 7.12 -7.86 -4.25
C LEU A 136 6.68 -6.39 -4.25
N GLU A 137 7.29 -5.53 -5.08
CA GLU A 137 6.88 -4.13 -5.18
C GLU A 137 5.40 -3.98 -5.53
N ARG A 138 4.89 -4.88 -6.37
CA ARG A 138 3.47 -4.90 -6.75
C ARG A 138 2.51 -5.29 -5.61
N GLU A 139 3.00 -5.70 -4.46
CA GLU A 139 2.20 -6.09 -3.30
C GLU A 139 2.13 -5.01 -2.22
N VAL A 140 2.87 -3.92 -2.41
CA VAL A 140 2.92 -2.79 -1.50
C VAL A 140 2.68 -1.47 -2.25
N PRO A 141 2.00 -0.49 -1.63
CA PRO A 141 1.75 0.79 -2.29
C PRO A 141 3.02 1.61 -2.50
N PHE A 142 4.03 1.44 -1.65
CA PHE A 142 5.30 2.16 -1.72
C PHE A 142 6.46 1.18 -1.62
N ARG A 143 7.45 1.34 -2.49
CA ARG A 143 8.67 0.50 -2.52
C ARG A 143 9.36 0.38 -1.16
N GLU A 144 9.38 1.45 -0.39
CA GLU A 144 10.01 1.52 0.93
C GLU A 144 9.33 0.60 1.97
N LEU A 145 8.05 0.25 1.75
CA LEU A 145 7.31 -0.62 2.66
C LEU A 145 7.71 -2.10 2.58
N ILE A 146 8.45 -2.53 1.55
CA ILE A 146 8.91 -3.92 1.41
C ILE A 146 9.62 -4.38 2.69
N PHE A 147 10.56 -3.58 3.20
CA PHE A 147 11.37 -3.91 4.36
C PHE A 147 10.61 -3.76 5.67
N HIS A 148 9.79 -2.71 5.77
CA HIS A 148 8.98 -2.46 6.97
C HIS A 148 7.90 -3.55 7.14
N SER A 149 7.19 -3.90 6.08
CA SER A 149 6.20 -4.99 6.10
C SER A 149 6.87 -6.33 6.42
N TRP A 150 8.08 -6.58 5.88
CA TRP A 150 8.82 -7.80 6.16
C TRP A 150 9.16 -7.95 7.65
N ILE A 151 9.58 -6.87 8.33
CA ILE A 151 9.87 -6.88 9.77
C ILE A 151 8.61 -7.10 10.61
N ILE A 152 7.50 -6.46 10.26
CA ILE A 152 6.23 -6.57 11.01
C ILE A 152 5.68 -7.99 11.00
N ASP A 153 5.91 -8.71 9.90
CA ASP A 153 5.46 -10.10 9.75
C ASP A 153 6.32 -11.11 10.56
N LYS A 154 7.38 -10.66 11.25
CA LYS A 154 8.24 -11.55 12.04
C LYS A 154 7.81 -11.58 13.50
N ASP A 155 8.02 -12.75 14.12
CA ASP A 155 7.85 -12.89 15.56
C ASP A 155 8.87 -11.99 16.28
N GLU A 156 8.42 -11.23 17.27
CA GLU A 156 9.28 -10.36 18.07
C GLU A 156 10.41 -11.13 18.80
N SER A 157 10.20 -12.42 19.09
CA SER A 157 11.22 -13.29 19.68
C SER A 157 12.44 -13.48 18.78
N ASN A 158 12.28 -13.37 17.45
CA ASN A 158 13.35 -13.48 16.46
C ASN A 158 14.17 -12.19 16.30
N ILE A 159 13.79 -11.10 16.99
CA ILE A 159 14.31 -9.76 16.73
C ILE A 159 15.11 -9.24 17.94
N VAL A 160 16.29 -8.70 17.66
CA VAL A 160 17.09 -7.91 18.61
C VAL A 160 17.10 -6.45 18.16
N ALA A 161 16.85 -5.53 19.08
CA ALA A 161 17.05 -4.12 18.82
C ALA A 161 18.54 -3.76 18.92
N SER A 162 19.06 -2.99 17.97
CA SER A 162 20.42 -2.43 18.09
C SER A 162 20.54 -1.55 19.33
N LYS A 163 21.59 -1.77 20.14
CA LYS A 163 21.91 -0.92 21.29
C LYS A 163 22.65 0.33 20.79
N GLY A 164 21.95 1.45 20.71
CA GLY A 164 22.51 2.75 20.34
C GLY A 164 22.38 3.10 18.86
N ASN A 165 22.68 4.36 18.53
CA ASN A 165 22.64 4.86 17.15
C ASN A 165 23.88 4.36 16.40
N VAL A 166 23.73 3.32 15.59
CA VAL A 166 24.77 2.75 14.71
C VAL A 166 24.69 3.30 13.29
N ILE A 167 23.59 3.96 12.97
CA ILE A 167 23.31 4.60 11.69
C ILE A 167 23.01 6.08 11.92
N GLU A 168 23.51 6.92 11.02
CA GLU A 168 23.15 8.33 10.88
C GLU A 168 22.56 8.57 9.49
N ARG A 169 21.62 9.51 9.36
CA ARG A 169 21.07 9.94 8.10
C ARG A 169 21.74 11.20 7.59
N ILE A 170 22.15 11.18 6.32
CA ILE A 170 22.81 12.31 5.66
C ILE A 170 21.85 13.51 5.51
N ARG A 171 20.53 13.27 5.48
CA ARG A 171 19.50 14.30 5.31
C ARG A 171 18.33 14.07 6.24
N GLU A 172 17.99 15.09 7.01
CA GLU A 172 16.93 15.01 8.03
C GLU A 172 15.58 15.62 7.63
N THR A 173 15.47 16.33 6.50
CA THR A 173 14.23 16.98 6.13
C THR A 173 13.33 16.05 5.30
N PRO A 174 12.38 15.33 5.92
CA PRO A 174 11.37 14.61 5.19
C PRO A 174 10.48 15.63 4.47
N ASN A 175 10.37 15.50 3.14
CA ASN A 175 9.33 16.20 2.42
C ASN A 175 7.96 15.66 2.84
N ILE A 176 6.89 16.38 2.52
CA ILE A 176 5.51 15.99 2.89
C ILE A 176 5.15 14.57 2.43
N THR A 177 5.68 14.12 1.28
CA THR A 177 5.48 12.75 0.77
C THR A 177 6.11 11.72 1.70
N ALA A 178 7.33 11.96 2.18
CA ALA A 178 8.00 11.04 3.10
C ALA A 178 7.26 10.96 4.44
N LYS A 179 6.73 12.07 4.93
CA LYS A 179 5.90 12.10 6.14
C LYS A 179 4.64 11.25 5.98
N GLU A 180 3.88 11.45 4.90
CA GLU A 180 2.64 10.70 4.63
C GLU A 180 2.90 9.19 4.44
N LYS A 181 3.98 8.81 3.75
CA LYS A 181 4.40 7.40 3.63
C LYS A 181 4.75 6.79 4.98
N LEU A 182 5.40 7.55 5.84
CA LEU A 182 5.77 7.12 7.17
C LEU A 182 4.54 6.96 8.08
N GLU A 183 3.59 7.90 8.06
CA GLU A 183 2.33 7.77 8.77
C GLU A 183 1.55 6.52 8.33
N PHE A 184 1.56 6.23 7.04
CA PHE A 184 1.00 4.98 6.52
C PHE A 184 1.72 3.75 7.09
N ALA A 185 3.05 3.74 7.08
CA ALA A 185 3.85 2.63 7.60
C ALA A 185 3.59 2.36 9.09
N HIS A 186 3.39 3.40 9.89
CA HIS A 186 3.05 3.27 11.32
C HIS A 186 1.73 2.58 11.61
N LYS A 187 0.79 2.67 10.67
CA LYS A 187 -0.50 2.00 10.78
C LYS A 187 -0.43 0.50 10.48
N LEU A 188 0.66 0.06 9.82
CA LEU A 188 0.95 -1.36 9.66
C LEU A 188 1.31 -1.93 11.04
N LYS A 189 0.42 -2.70 11.62
CA LYS A 189 0.64 -3.43 12.87
C LYS A 189 0.38 -4.90 12.61
N GLY A 190 1.21 -5.77 13.19
CA GLY A 190 0.90 -7.20 13.20
C GLY A 190 -0.45 -7.48 13.88
N ASN A 191 -1.06 -8.61 13.59
CA ASN A 191 -2.40 -9.05 14.03
C ASN A 191 -2.58 -9.05 15.55
N SER A 192 -2.74 -7.87 16.18
CA SER A 192 -2.83 -7.71 17.64
C SER A 192 -4.25 -7.60 18.20
N TYR A 193 -5.29 -7.60 17.35
CA TYR A 193 -6.68 -7.45 17.79
C TYR A 193 -7.46 -8.77 17.69
N LYS A 194 -7.15 -9.72 18.59
CA LYS A 194 -7.85 -11.03 18.64
C LYS A 194 -9.23 -11.02 19.31
N ASN A 195 -9.63 -9.94 20.00
CA ASN A 195 -10.89 -9.88 20.76
C ASN A 195 -11.53 -8.50 20.65
N VAL A 196 -12.11 -8.16 19.48
CA VAL A 196 -12.97 -6.97 19.37
C VAL A 196 -14.41 -7.41 19.58
N PRO A 197 -15.17 -6.77 20.50
CA PRO A 197 -16.59 -7.10 20.75
C PRO A 197 -17.44 -6.88 19.51
N PHE A 198 -18.67 -7.44 19.51
CA PHE A 198 -19.61 -7.37 18.40
C PHE A 198 -19.65 -5.98 17.74
N ILE A 199 -19.22 -5.91 16.52
CA ILE A 199 -19.12 -4.71 15.68
C ILE A 199 -19.86 -5.04 14.40
N PRO A 200 -20.57 -4.09 13.75
CA PRO A 200 -21.23 -4.34 12.48
C PRO A 200 -20.29 -5.00 11.46
N THR A 201 -20.78 -5.99 10.75
CA THR A 201 -20.00 -6.69 9.73
C THR A 201 -19.73 -5.79 8.53
N LEU A 202 -18.52 -5.89 7.96
CA LEU A 202 -18.05 -5.03 6.88
C LEU A 202 -17.39 -5.88 5.78
N SER A 203 -17.96 -5.86 4.60
CA SER A 203 -17.33 -6.37 3.38
C SER A 203 -16.60 -5.28 2.61
N VAL A 204 -15.71 -5.68 1.72
CA VAL A 204 -15.21 -4.82 0.64
C VAL A 204 -15.54 -5.44 -0.72
N MET A 205 -16.02 -4.61 -1.66
CA MET A 205 -16.24 -5.00 -3.05
C MET A 205 -15.29 -4.27 -3.98
N ILE A 206 -14.63 -5.01 -4.87
CA ILE A 206 -13.67 -4.50 -5.85
C ILE A 206 -14.13 -4.89 -7.24
N SER A 207 -14.28 -3.91 -8.13
CA SER A 207 -14.46 -4.17 -9.57
C SER A 207 -13.16 -3.93 -10.29
N ASN A 208 -12.73 -4.91 -11.11
CA ASN A 208 -11.50 -4.86 -11.87
C ASN A 208 -11.78 -4.91 -13.38
N PHE A 209 -11.12 -4.07 -14.15
CA PHE A 209 -11.00 -4.18 -15.59
C PHE A 209 -9.65 -3.64 -16.06
N ASN A 210 -8.77 -4.54 -16.54
CA ASN A 210 -7.43 -4.20 -17.05
C ASN A 210 -6.56 -3.40 -16.07
N MET A 211 -6.57 -3.80 -14.77
CA MET A 211 -5.75 -3.17 -13.72
C MET A 211 -4.69 -4.12 -13.14
N GLU A 212 -4.15 -5.04 -13.93
CA GLU A 212 -3.11 -6.01 -13.54
C GLU A 212 -2.00 -5.39 -12.68
N LYS A 213 -1.56 -4.18 -13.04
CA LYS A 213 -0.45 -3.49 -12.37
C LYS A 213 -0.76 -3.02 -10.94
N PHE A 214 -2.04 -2.84 -10.61
CA PHE A 214 -2.48 -2.18 -9.39
C PHE A 214 -3.31 -3.10 -8.49
N LEU A 215 -4.05 -4.02 -9.08
CA LEU A 215 -4.99 -4.92 -8.42
C LEU A 215 -4.38 -5.65 -7.21
N SER A 216 -3.09 -6.01 -7.30
CA SER A 216 -2.38 -6.65 -6.20
C SER A 216 -2.32 -5.75 -4.96
N VAL A 217 -2.00 -4.48 -5.13
CA VAL A 217 -1.95 -3.51 -4.02
C VAL A 217 -3.33 -3.33 -3.39
N ALA A 218 -4.38 -3.22 -4.21
CA ALA A 218 -5.75 -3.09 -3.73
C ALA A 218 -6.15 -4.29 -2.84
N ILE A 219 -5.96 -5.52 -3.33
CA ILE A 219 -6.29 -6.74 -2.59
C ILE A 219 -5.42 -6.89 -1.34
N GLN A 220 -4.10 -6.67 -1.43
CA GLN A 220 -3.21 -6.75 -0.29
C GLN A 220 -3.54 -5.72 0.79
N SER A 221 -3.99 -4.52 0.41
CA SER A 221 -4.46 -3.53 1.37
C SER A 221 -5.70 -3.97 2.14
N CYS A 222 -6.55 -4.81 1.54
CA CYS A 222 -7.71 -5.41 2.20
C CYS A 222 -7.32 -6.59 3.11
N ILE A 223 -6.35 -7.41 2.70
CA ILE A 223 -5.88 -8.56 3.49
C ILE A 223 -5.11 -8.11 4.74
N LYS A 224 -4.28 -7.07 4.59
CA LYS A 224 -3.36 -6.58 5.64
C LYS A 224 -3.99 -5.55 6.58
N GLN A 225 -5.29 -5.61 6.77
CA GLN A 225 -5.98 -4.77 7.73
C GLN A 225 -5.66 -5.16 9.18
N THR A 226 -5.56 -4.18 10.08
CA THR A 226 -5.38 -4.38 11.53
C THR A 226 -6.52 -5.23 12.13
N ILE A 227 -7.75 -5.02 11.63
CA ILE A 227 -8.91 -5.89 11.86
C ILE A 227 -9.35 -6.38 10.48
N PRO A 228 -9.51 -7.69 10.26
CA PRO A 228 -9.87 -8.20 8.95
C PRO A 228 -11.27 -7.73 8.51
N PHE A 229 -11.45 -7.60 7.19
CA PHE A 229 -12.79 -7.58 6.60
C PHE A 229 -13.50 -8.92 6.88
N ASP A 230 -14.80 -8.85 7.10
CA ASP A 230 -15.62 -10.06 7.23
C ASP A 230 -15.72 -10.80 5.88
N GLN A 231 -15.63 -10.05 4.77
CA GLN A 231 -15.65 -10.60 3.41
C GLN A 231 -14.92 -9.66 2.43
N ILE A 232 -14.12 -10.22 1.54
CA ILE A 232 -13.51 -9.52 0.39
C ILE A 232 -14.07 -10.14 -0.87
N ILE A 233 -14.76 -9.37 -1.71
CA ILE A 233 -15.31 -9.86 -2.98
C ILE A 233 -14.77 -9.04 -4.15
N VAL A 234 -14.31 -9.75 -5.17
CA VAL A 234 -13.67 -9.13 -6.34
C VAL A 234 -14.36 -9.66 -7.60
N VAL A 235 -14.70 -8.76 -8.52
CA VAL A 235 -15.18 -9.15 -9.85
C VAL A 235 -14.25 -8.62 -10.93
N ASP A 236 -13.84 -9.49 -11.81
CA ASP A 236 -13.18 -9.14 -13.06
C ASP A 236 -14.23 -8.95 -14.16
N ASP A 237 -14.34 -7.72 -14.67
CA ASP A 237 -15.29 -7.34 -15.71
C ASP A 237 -14.72 -7.58 -17.12
N GLY A 238 -14.24 -8.81 -17.37
CA GLY A 238 -13.75 -9.25 -18.67
C GLY A 238 -12.42 -8.64 -19.08
N SER A 239 -11.43 -8.61 -18.17
CA SER A 239 -10.07 -8.13 -18.47
C SER A 239 -9.40 -8.92 -19.58
N THR A 240 -8.57 -8.22 -20.37
CA THR A 240 -7.73 -8.77 -21.43
C THR A 240 -6.26 -8.82 -21.08
N ASP A 241 -5.89 -8.26 -19.91
CA ASP A 241 -4.55 -8.37 -19.31
C ASP A 241 -4.44 -9.61 -18.39
N ASN A 242 -3.37 -9.71 -17.58
CA ASN A 242 -3.21 -10.85 -16.68
C ASN A 242 -4.00 -10.74 -15.35
N SER A 243 -4.94 -9.81 -15.22
CA SER A 243 -5.74 -9.61 -14.00
C SER A 243 -6.41 -10.90 -13.55
N LEU A 244 -7.07 -11.61 -14.48
CA LEU A 244 -7.78 -12.85 -14.16
C LEU A 244 -6.83 -13.94 -13.65
N LYS A 245 -5.68 -14.12 -14.30
CA LYS A 245 -4.63 -15.06 -13.85
C LYS A 245 -4.07 -14.70 -12.48
N PHE A 246 -4.00 -13.42 -12.18
CA PHE A 246 -3.60 -12.94 -10.86
C PHE A 246 -4.65 -13.30 -9.78
N LEU A 247 -5.94 -13.11 -10.07
CA LEU A 247 -7.04 -13.45 -9.15
C LEU A 247 -7.11 -14.94 -8.82
N GLU A 248 -6.64 -15.81 -9.69
CA GLU A 248 -6.59 -17.26 -9.43
C GLU A 248 -5.78 -17.62 -8.17
N ARG A 249 -4.79 -16.82 -7.78
CA ARG A 249 -3.98 -17.02 -6.58
C ARG A 249 -4.78 -16.91 -5.29
N TYR A 250 -5.93 -16.25 -5.33
CA TYR A 250 -6.79 -16.03 -4.16
C TYR A 250 -7.96 -17.01 -4.07
N LYS A 251 -8.12 -17.95 -5.01
CA LYS A 251 -9.21 -18.93 -5.02
C LYS A 251 -9.29 -19.78 -3.75
N THR A 252 -8.17 -19.99 -3.09
CA THR A 252 -8.09 -20.78 -1.84
C THR A 252 -8.06 -19.92 -0.58
N HIS A 253 -8.10 -18.59 -0.71
CA HIS A 253 -8.07 -17.72 0.45
C HIS A 253 -9.44 -17.72 1.16
N PRO A 254 -9.51 -17.98 2.47
CA PRO A 254 -10.77 -18.24 3.17
C PRO A 254 -11.77 -17.06 3.12
N ASN A 255 -11.29 -15.83 3.06
CA ASN A 255 -12.13 -14.63 3.15
C ASN A 255 -12.22 -13.88 1.81
N ILE A 256 -11.70 -14.44 0.70
CA ILE A 256 -11.75 -13.78 -0.61
C ILE A 256 -12.54 -14.62 -1.59
N GLN A 257 -13.50 -13.97 -2.24
CA GLN A 257 -14.27 -14.56 -3.34
C GLN A 257 -13.99 -13.79 -4.62
N CYS A 258 -13.52 -14.49 -5.64
CA CYS A 258 -13.21 -13.91 -6.95
C CYS A 258 -14.22 -14.41 -8.01
N PHE A 259 -14.76 -13.45 -8.74
CA PHE A 259 -15.73 -13.69 -9.83
C PHE A 259 -15.17 -13.14 -11.15
N SER A 260 -15.68 -13.66 -12.26
CA SER A 260 -15.38 -13.16 -13.60
C SER A 260 -16.62 -13.15 -14.45
N LYS A 261 -16.77 -12.13 -15.30
CA LYS A 261 -17.88 -11.98 -16.25
C LYS A 261 -17.40 -11.28 -17.52
N SER A 262 -18.22 -11.30 -18.57
CA SER A 262 -17.98 -10.47 -19.76
C SER A 262 -18.02 -8.98 -19.43
N ASN A 263 -17.24 -8.16 -20.15
CA ASN A 263 -17.18 -6.72 -19.92
C ASN A 263 -18.51 -6.02 -20.23
N GLU A 264 -19.13 -5.48 -19.19
CA GLU A 264 -20.37 -4.72 -19.29
C GLU A 264 -20.34 -3.39 -18.54
N GLY A 265 -19.18 -3.03 -17.95
CA GLY A 265 -18.95 -1.80 -17.20
C GLY A 265 -19.16 -1.94 -15.69
N LYS A 266 -18.56 -0.98 -14.96
CA LYS A 266 -18.39 -1.01 -13.50
C LYS A 266 -19.74 -1.17 -12.76
N ALA A 267 -20.79 -0.43 -13.16
CA ALA A 267 -22.09 -0.53 -12.49
C ALA A 267 -22.66 -1.96 -12.53
N LYS A 268 -22.60 -2.63 -13.70
CA LYS A 268 -23.08 -4.01 -13.83
C LYS A 268 -22.16 -5.00 -13.11
N ALA A 269 -20.85 -4.74 -13.08
CA ALA A 269 -19.91 -5.55 -12.35
C ALA A 269 -20.18 -5.49 -10.83
N LEU A 270 -20.41 -4.30 -10.28
CA LEU A 270 -20.78 -4.14 -8.87
C LEU A 270 -22.15 -4.77 -8.56
N ASN A 271 -23.14 -4.62 -9.43
CA ASN A 271 -24.44 -5.25 -9.27
C ASN A 271 -24.35 -6.78 -9.27
N TYR A 272 -23.44 -7.35 -10.06
CA TYR A 272 -23.18 -8.79 -10.07
C TYR A 272 -22.72 -9.31 -8.69
N LEU A 273 -22.03 -8.49 -7.91
CA LEU A 273 -21.55 -8.87 -6.58
C LEU A 273 -22.63 -8.80 -5.48
N LEU A 274 -23.68 -8.01 -5.65
CA LEU A 274 -24.68 -7.76 -4.59
C LEU A 274 -25.31 -9.02 -3.99
N PRO A 275 -25.69 -10.05 -4.76
CA PRO A 275 -26.27 -11.28 -4.20
C PRO A 275 -25.32 -12.09 -3.31
N PHE A 276 -24.01 -11.84 -3.41
CA PHE A 276 -22.98 -12.56 -2.64
C PHE A 276 -22.54 -11.80 -1.37
N LEU A 277 -23.05 -10.58 -1.15
CA LEU A 277 -22.77 -9.81 0.04
C LEU A 277 -23.45 -10.40 1.26
N THR A 278 -22.66 -10.68 2.31
CA THR A 278 -23.13 -11.26 3.57
C THR A 278 -23.06 -10.29 4.74
N SER A 279 -22.35 -9.15 4.58
CA SER A 279 -22.11 -8.18 5.65
C SER A 279 -23.17 -7.08 5.68
N GLU A 280 -23.36 -6.47 6.83
CA GLU A 280 -24.29 -5.36 7.08
C GLU A 280 -23.91 -4.10 6.28
N PHE A 281 -22.60 -3.88 6.11
CA PHE A 281 -22.05 -2.77 5.32
C PHE A 281 -21.04 -3.28 4.31
N VAL A 282 -20.90 -2.51 3.22
CA VAL A 282 -19.91 -2.79 2.18
C VAL A 282 -19.16 -1.53 1.76
N LEU A 283 -17.84 -1.60 1.76
CA LEU A 283 -16.96 -0.58 1.21
C LEU A 283 -16.73 -0.84 -0.28
N GLU A 284 -16.85 0.18 -1.12
CA GLU A 284 -16.43 0.14 -2.53
C GLU A 284 -14.98 0.57 -2.65
N LEU A 285 -14.13 -0.27 -3.25
CA LEU A 285 -12.73 0.02 -3.53
C LEU A 285 -12.43 -0.15 -5.01
N ASP A 286 -11.81 0.85 -5.63
CA ASP A 286 -11.33 0.79 -7.00
C ASP A 286 -10.05 -0.05 -7.10
N ALA A 287 -9.88 -0.81 -8.19
CA ALA A 287 -8.78 -1.76 -8.35
C ALA A 287 -7.39 -1.10 -8.50
N ASP A 288 -7.33 0.20 -8.75
CA ASP A 288 -6.10 0.99 -8.84
C ASP A 288 -5.76 1.77 -7.56
N ASP A 289 -6.63 1.72 -6.54
CA ASP A 289 -6.51 2.41 -5.27
C ASP A 289 -6.13 1.45 -4.13
N TRP A 290 -5.97 1.97 -2.91
CA TRP A 290 -5.69 1.13 -1.72
C TRP A 290 -6.19 1.77 -0.42
N LEU A 291 -6.30 0.95 0.62
CA LEU A 291 -6.74 1.36 1.95
C LEU A 291 -5.56 1.56 2.91
N ASP A 292 -5.73 2.44 3.89
CA ASP A 292 -4.84 2.49 5.06
C ASP A 292 -4.99 1.19 5.88
N PRO A 293 -3.94 0.73 6.59
CA PRO A 293 -3.98 -0.53 7.34
C PRO A 293 -5.01 -0.58 8.47
N ASP A 294 -5.42 0.57 8.99
CA ASP A 294 -6.41 0.73 10.06
C ASP A 294 -7.83 1.05 9.54
N ALA A 295 -8.07 0.91 8.24
CA ALA A 295 -9.32 1.33 7.61
C ALA A 295 -10.54 0.62 8.19
N VAL A 296 -10.50 -0.70 8.33
CA VAL A 296 -11.62 -1.48 8.91
C VAL A 296 -11.90 -1.06 10.34
N LEU A 297 -10.85 -0.87 11.15
CA LEU A 297 -10.97 -0.42 12.54
C LEU A 297 -11.70 0.93 12.63
N LEU A 298 -11.27 1.90 11.82
CA LEU A 298 -11.86 3.26 11.82
C LEU A 298 -13.30 3.25 11.28
N ILE A 299 -13.57 2.53 10.19
CA ILE A 299 -14.93 2.43 9.65
C ILE A 299 -15.87 1.83 10.69
N LYS A 300 -15.51 0.66 11.24
CA LYS A 300 -16.35 -0.03 12.24
C LYS A 300 -16.64 0.84 13.45
N LYS A 301 -15.70 1.66 13.90
CA LYS A 301 -15.91 2.64 15.00
C LYS A 301 -17.06 3.60 14.72
N TYR A 302 -17.21 4.09 13.50
CA TYR A 302 -18.31 4.98 13.13
C TYR A 302 -19.62 4.22 12.86
N LEU A 303 -19.54 2.97 12.38
CA LEU A 303 -20.71 2.17 12.08
C LEU A 303 -21.50 1.72 13.32
N ILE A 304 -20.88 1.62 14.50
CA ILE A 304 -21.53 1.17 15.73
C ILE A 304 -22.80 1.97 16.04
N ASN A 305 -22.77 3.28 15.84
CA ASN A 305 -23.86 4.18 16.21
C ASN A 305 -24.57 4.81 15.00
N ILE A 306 -24.37 4.24 13.80
CA ILE A 306 -24.94 4.85 12.60
C ILE A 306 -26.46 4.61 12.53
N PRO A 307 -27.32 5.66 12.36
CA PRO A 307 -28.77 5.51 12.31
C PRO A 307 -29.24 4.58 11.18
N GLN A 308 -30.40 3.94 11.36
CA GLN A 308 -30.96 2.99 10.40
C GLN A 308 -31.34 3.62 9.05
N ASN A 309 -31.72 4.89 9.04
CA ASN A 309 -32.07 5.65 7.84
C ASN A 309 -30.83 6.15 7.05
N VAL A 310 -29.61 5.94 7.55
CA VAL A 310 -28.37 6.27 6.85
C VAL A 310 -27.96 5.12 5.95
N SER A 311 -27.88 5.37 4.65
CA SER A 311 -27.47 4.40 3.64
C SER A 311 -26.01 4.48 3.24
N LEU A 312 -25.33 5.61 3.53
CA LEU A 312 -23.95 5.87 3.15
C LEU A 312 -23.20 6.55 4.30
N LEU A 313 -22.09 5.94 4.73
CA LEU A 313 -21.02 6.58 5.49
C LEU A 313 -19.91 6.97 4.52
N TYR A 314 -19.38 8.19 4.63
CA TYR A 314 -18.27 8.65 3.81
C TYR A 314 -17.35 9.61 4.58
N GLY A 315 -16.12 9.79 4.08
CA GLY A 315 -15.09 10.61 4.73
C GLY A 315 -14.27 11.42 3.73
N ASN A 316 -12.95 11.26 3.80
CA ASN A 316 -11.98 12.00 3.00
C ASN A 316 -11.19 11.06 2.08
N PHE A 317 -10.68 11.61 0.97
CA PHE A 317 -9.74 10.94 0.10
C PHE A 317 -8.33 11.51 0.26
N ARG A 318 -7.31 10.63 0.35
CA ARG A 318 -5.91 10.98 0.19
C ARG A 318 -5.48 10.70 -1.23
N TYR A 319 -4.95 11.71 -1.92
CA TYR A 319 -4.54 11.61 -3.32
C TYR A 319 -3.03 11.47 -3.45
N TRP A 320 -2.63 10.52 -4.28
CA TRP A 320 -1.25 10.25 -4.65
C TRP A 320 -1.09 10.37 -6.16
N THR A 321 0.08 10.81 -6.61
CA THR A 321 0.43 10.88 -8.04
C THR A 321 1.56 9.91 -8.31
N GLN A 322 1.34 8.99 -9.24
CA GLN A 322 2.37 8.07 -9.73
C GLN A 322 2.97 8.63 -11.01
N ASN A 323 4.30 8.77 -11.04
CA ASN A 323 5.04 9.21 -12.23
C ASN A 323 5.33 8.03 -13.18
N SER A 324 6.00 8.31 -14.30
CA SER A 324 6.35 7.30 -15.30
C SER A 324 7.40 6.29 -14.82
N SER A 325 8.22 6.64 -13.81
CA SER A 325 9.17 5.72 -13.18
C SER A 325 8.53 4.78 -12.16
N GLY A 326 7.23 5.00 -11.85
CA GLY A 326 6.52 4.20 -10.85
C GLY A 326 6.52 4.82 -9.45
N ASP A 327 7.29 5.87 -9.20
CA ASP A 327 7.35 6.52 -7.89
C ASP A 327 6.04 7.20 -7.55
N ILE A 328 5.64 7.10 -6.29
CA ILE A 328 4.39 7.66 -5.78
C ILE A 328 4.69 8.80 -4.83
N GLY A 329 4.17 9.99 -5.18
CA GLY A 329 4.24 11.21 -4.39
C GLY A 329 2.89 11.60 -3.82
N PHE A 330 2.86 12.08 -2.57
CA PHE A 330 1.67 12.66 -1.97
C PHE A 330 1.24 13.93 -2.73
N SER A 331 -0.07 14.04 -2.99
CA SER A 331 -0.63 15.20 -3.68
C SER A 331 -1.41 16.08 -2.71
N LYS A 332 -2.46 15.53 -2.09
CA LYS A 332 -3.33 16.26 -1.14
C LYS A 332 -4.33 15.34 -0.46
N ILE A 333 -4.90 15.80 0.64
CA ILE A 333 -6.14 15.28 1.19
C ILE A 333 -7.30 16.15 0.69
N ARG A 334 -8.37 15.52 0.23
CA ARG A 334 -9.65 16.17 -0.03
C ARG A 334 -10.64 15.79 1.03
N LYS A 335 -11.02 16.76 1.83
CA LYS A 335 -12.06 16.59 2.85
C LYS A 335 -13.44 16.57 2.23
N GLY A 336 -14.25 15.63 2.69
CA GLY A 336 -15.67 15.58 2.44
C GLY A 336 -16.39 16.76 3.08
N LYS A 337 -17.68 16.88 2.81
CA LYS A 337 -18.58 17.87 3.41
C LYS A 337 -19.93 17.22 3.66
N ILE A 338 -20.63 17.65 4.69
CA ILE A 338 -22.01 17.23 4.93
C ILE A 338 -22.88 17.60 3.74
N ILE A 339 -23.62 16.67 3.21
CA ILE A 339 -24.61 16.84 2.13
C ILE A 339 -26.00 16.88 2.76
N ARG A 340 -26.69 18.01 2.63
CA ARG A 340 -28.03 18.22 3.24
C ARG A 340 -29.17 18.10 2.25
N ASN A 341 -28.87 18.26 0.97
CA ASN A 341 -29.89 18.25 -0.08
C ASN A 341 -29.28 17.83 -1.44
N ARG A 342 -30.19 17.51 -2.37
CA ARG A 342 -29.81 17.05 -3.72
C ARG A 342 -28.99 18.09 -4.50
N LYS A 343 -29.26 19.40 -4.30
CA LYS A 343 -28.51 20.47 -4.96
C LYS A 343 -27.05 20.49 -4.50
N GLU A 344 -26.80 20.31 -3.20
CA GLU A 344 -25.45 20.18 -2.66
C GLU A 344 -24.76 18.93 -3.22
N LEU A 345 -25.43 17.78 -3.29
CA LEU A 345 -24.89 16.55 -3.88
C LEU A 345 -24.48 16.77 -5.35
N LEU A 346 -25.34 17.35 -6.17
CA LEU A 346 -25.07 17.60 -7.60
C LEU A 346 -24.05 18.74 -7.85
N SER A 347 -23.85 19.63 -6.88
CA SER A 347 -22.83 20.67 -6.95
C SER A 347 -21.46 20.23 -6.44
N TYR A 348 -21.38 19.00 -5.91
CA TYR A 348 -20.14 18.45 -5.38
C TYR A 348 -19.14 18.24 -6.52
N LYS A 349 -18.04 18.95 -6.48
CA LYS A 349 -17.03 18.97 -7.57
C LYS A 349 -16.13 17.72 -7.60
N PHE A 350 -16.34 16.77 -6.70
CA PHE A 350 -15.48 15.61 -6.50
C PHE A 350 -16.31 14.37 -6.21
N PRO A 351 -15.81 13.16 -6.50
CA PRO A 351 -16.43 11.94 -6.03
C PRO A 351 -16.61 11.99 -4.52
N LEU A 352 -17.82 11.68 -4.04
CA LEU A 352 -18.09 11.51 -2.62
C LEU A 352 -17.51 10.16 -2.17
N GLY A 353 -16.72 10.16 -1.12
CA GLY A 353 -16.14 8.91 -0.63
C GLY A 353 -15.06 9.11 0.44
N PRO A 354 -14.49 7.98 0.93
CA PRO A 354 -14.78 6.57 0.58
C PRO A 354 -16.26 6.23 0.78
N ARG A 355 -16.80 5.33 -0.05
CA ARG A 355 -18.23 4.98 -0.02
C ARG A 355 -18.42 3.68 0.74
N ILE A 356 -19.00 3.78 1.92
CA ILE A 356 -19.40 2.64 2.75
C ILE A 356 -20.92 2.60 2.77
N TYR A 357 -21.48 1.67 2.03
CA TYR A 357 -22.94 1.52 1.87
C TYR A 357 -23.51 0.60 2.93
N ARG A 358 -24.73 0.89 3.39
CA ARG A 358 -25.56 -0.12 4.07
C ARG A 358 -26.05 -1.12 3.04
N THR A 359 -25.65 -2.37 3.16
CA THR A 359 -25.94 -3.44 2.19
C THR A 359 -27.43 -3.60 1.93
N SER A 360 -28.25 -3.56 2.99
CA SER A 360 -29.70 -3.66 2.86
C SER A 360 -30.33 -2.53 2.04
N SER A 361 -29.79 -1.31 2.11
CA SER A 361 -30.23 -0.17 1.29
C SER A 361 -29.89 -0.38 -0.19
N LEU A 362 -28.65 -0.84 -0.49
CA LEU A 362 -28.25 -1.17 -1.87
C LEU A 362 -29.16 -2.24 -2.47
N ILE A 363 -29.41 -3.33 -1.76
CA ILE A 363 -30.24 -4.44 -2.23
C ILE A 363 -31.69 -3.99 -2.46
N LYS A 364 -32.25 -3.23 -1.49
CA LYS A 364 -33.63 -2.71 -1.59
C LYS A 364 -33.82 -1.78 -2.80
N GLU A 365 -32.81 -0.99 -3.13
CA GLU A 365 -32.82 -0.07 -4.27
C GLU A 365 -32.30 -0.72 -5.57
N LYS A 366 -32.15 -2.05 -5.61
CA LYS A 366 -31.73 -2.86 -6.76
C LYS A 366 -30.31 -2.50 -7.27
N GLY A 367 -29.45 -2.00 -6.40
CA GLY A 367 -28.03 -1.71 -6.67
C GLY A 367 -27.81 -0.44 -7.49
N PHE A 368 -26.75 -0.46 -8.27
CA PHE A 368 -26.28 0.67 -9.08
C PHE A 368 -27.16 0.84 -10.33
N PRO A 369 -27.90 1.96 -10.47
CA PRO A 369 -28.74 2.19 -11.64
C PRO A 369 -27.89 2.26 -12.93
N ILE A 370 -28.38 1.66 -13.99
CA ILE A 370 -27.77 1.73 -15.31
C ILE A 370 -28.48 2.84 -16.08
N ILE A 371 -27.76 3.93 -16.36
CA ILE A 371 -28.28 5.04 -17.18
C ILE A 371 -27.74 4.88 -18.59
N ASP A 372 -28.58 5.15 -19.58
CA ASP A 372 -28.21 5.16 -21.00
C ASP A 372 -27.38 6.42 -21.35
N PHE A 373 -26.20 6.49 -20.75
CA PHE A 373 -25.19 7.51 -21.00
C PHE A 373 -23.85 6.83 -21.19
N LYS A 374 -23.24 7.01 -22.38
CA LYS A 374 -22.00 6.33 -22.73
C LYS A 374 -22.05 4.82 -22.43
N GLU A 375 -23.15 4.20 -22.83
CA GLU A 375 -23.43 2.75 -22.61
C GLU A 375 -23.46 2.33 -21.12
N GLY A 376 -23.79 3.26 -20.21
CA GLY A 376 -23.82 3.00 -18.77
C GLY A 376 -22.42 2.85 -18.13
N ARG A 377 -21.38 3.34 -18.79
CA ARG A 377 -19.98 3.13 -18.36
C ARG A 377 -19.37 4.29 -17.57
N LEU A 378 -20.09 5.39 -17.40
CA LEU A 378 -19.60 6.58 -16.69
C LEU A 378 -20.58 7.05 -15.62
N TYR A 379 -20.02 7.62 -14.56
CA TYR A 379 -20.75 8.27 -13.46
C TYR A 379 -21.68 7.35 -12.65
N GLU A 380 -21.38 6.05 -12.60
CA GLU A 380 -22.10 5.08 -11.78
C GLU A 380 -22.11 5.47 -10.30
N ASP A 381 -21.00 6.06 -9.82
CA ASP A 381 -20.83 6.57 -8.46
C ASP A 381 -21.79 7.74 -8.16
N VAL A 382 -21.94 8.69 -9.07
CA VAL A 382 -22.92 9.79 -8.90
C VAL A 382 -24.34 9.27 -8.99
N THR A 383 -24.59 8.35 -9.92
CA THR A 383 -25.92 7.80 -10.18
C THR A 383 -26.49 7.10 -8.96
N ILE A 384 -25.72 6.21 -8.33
CA ILE A 384 -26.15 5.51 -7.11
C ILE A 384 -26.36 6.49 -5.95
N LEU A 385 -25.50 7.48 -5.79
CA LEU A 385 -25.66 8.48 -4.73
C LEU A 385 -26.93 9.28 -4.89
N VAL A 386 -27.22 9.77 -6.10
CA VAL A 386 -28.48 10.50 -6.37
C VAL A 386 -29.69 9.59 -6.16
N HIS A 387 -29.60 8.32 -6.49
CA HIS A 387 -30.66 7.35 -6.31
C HIS A 387 -30.95 7.10 -4.82
N LEU A 388 -29.94 6.81 -4.03
CA LEU A 388 -30.06 6.56 -2.60
C LEU A 388 -30.53 7.81 -1.82
N PHE A 389 -30.03 9.00 -2.18
CA PHE A 389 -30.35 10.24 -1.50
C PHE A 389 -31.84 10.64 -1.60
N LYS A 390 -32.62 10.02 -2.47
CA LYS A 390 -34.08 10.23 -2.54
C LYS A 390 -34.83 9.67 -1.32
N LYS A 391 -34.25 8.66 -0.64
CA LYS A 391 -34.95 7.90 0.40
C LYS A 391 -34.18 7.79 1.71
N TYR A 392 -32.87 8.05 1.68
CA TYR A 392 -31.96 7.83 2.79
C TYR A 392 -31.09 9.05 3.05
N GLU A 393 -30.53 9.11 4.26
CA GLU A 393 -29.54 10.09 4.64
C GLU A 393 -28.13 9.59 4.37
N PHE A 394 -27.17 10.53 4.29
CA PHE A 394 -25.75 10.27 4.19
C PHE A 394 -25.03 10.83 5.42
N CYS A 395 -24.10 10.06 5.97
CA CYS A 395 -23.30 10.45 7.11
C CYS A 395 -21.87 10.77 6.68
N TYR A 396 -21.45 11.98 6.94
CA TYR A 396 -20.05 12.42 6.78
C TYR A 396 -19.33 12.35 8.12
N GLU A 397 -18.14 11.72 8.11
CA GLU A 397 -17.22 11.72 9.23
C GLU A 397 -15.81 12.14 8.78
N ASP A 398 -15.07 12.90 9.61
CA ASP A 398 -13.73 13.40 9.24
C ASP A 398 -12.66 12.31 9.46
N PHE A 399 -12.64 11.31 8.60
CA PHE A 399 -11.61 10.28 8.57
C PHE A 399 -11.01 10.11 7.18
N THR A 400 -9.74 9.66 7.12
CA THR A 400 -9.00 9.46 5.88
C THR A 400 -8.36 8.08 5.90
N ILE A 401 -8.92 7.16 5.11
CA ILE A 401 -8.46 5.75 5.04
C ILE A 401 -8.30 5.25 3.61
N TYR A 402 -8.71 6.04 2.64
CA TYR A 402 -8.76 5.66 1.24
C TYR A 402 -7.75 6.48 0.44
N ASN A 403 -6.88 5.79 -0.27
CA ASN A 403 -5.78 6.36 -1.02
C ASN A 403 -6.07 6.25 -2.52
N VAL A 404 -6.31 7.38 -3.16
CA VAL A 404 -6.60 7.48 -4.60
C VAL A 404 -5.29 7.64 -5.37
N ARG A 405 -5.03 6.73 -6.30
CA ARG A 405 -3.89 6.76 -7.20
C ARG A 405 -4.21 7.53 -8.47
N LYS A 406 -3.41 8.54 -8.78
CA LYS A 406 -3.45 9.23 -10.06
C LYS A 406 -2.30 8.74 -10.92
N HIS A 407 -2.62 8.09 -12.03
CA HIS A 407 -1.67 7.60 -13.02
C HIS A 407 -2.09 8.02 -14.44
N ALA A 408 -1.27 7.72 -15.44
CA ALA A 408 -1.53 8.13 -16.84
C ALA A 408 -2.84 7.53 -17.42
N GLY A 409 -3.23 6.34 -16.95
CA GLY A 409 -4.45 5.62 -17.39
C GLY A 409 -5.73 5.99 -16.66
N SER A 410 -5.70 6.88 -15.64
CA SER A 410 -6.88 7.21 -14.82
C SER A 410 -8.02 7.81 -15.65
N ILE A 411 -9.19 7.20 -15.59
CA ILE A 411 -10.41 7.55 -16.38
C ILE A 411 -10.89 8.97 -16.07
N THR A 412 -10.77 9.42 -14.84
CA THR A 412 -11.22 10.75 -14.39
C THR A 412 -10.56 11.91 -15.18
N LYS A 413 -9.36 11.70 -15.73
CA LYS A 413 -8.69 12.72 -16.57
C LYS A 413 -9.29 12.86 -17.96
N LYS A 414 -9.88 11.78 -18.51
CA LYS A 414 -10.33 11.73 -19.91
C LYS A 414 -11.73 12.29 -20.12
N ASN A 415 -12.60 12.29 -19.09
CA ASN A 415 -14.04 12.50 -19.24
C ASN A 415 -14.59 13.76 -18.57
N HIS A 416 -13.73 14.75 -18.29
CA HIS A 416 -14.17 16.00 -17.63
C HIS A 416 -15.18 16.82 -18.45
N SER A 417 -15.20 16.67 -19.79
CA SER A 417 -16.09 17.36 -20.71
C SER A 417 -17.54 16.83 -20.64
N ASP A 418 -17.73 15.57 -20.32
CA ASP A 418 -19.01 14.88 -20.36
C ASP A 418 -19.93 15.19 -19.14
N TRP A 419 -19.35 15.78 -18.08
CA TRP A 419 -20.09 16.06 -16.84
C TRP A 419 -21.33 16.93 -17.01
N ASN A 420 -21.24 17.98 -17.84
CA ASN A 420 -22.36 18.89 -18.04
C ASN A 420 -23.54 18.23 -18.76
N ASP A 421 -23.26 17.32 -19.68
CA ASP A 421 -24.30 16.59 -20.41
C ASP A 421 -24.93 15.50 -19.55
N PHE A 422 -24.10 14.74 -18.79
CA PHE A 422 -24.58 13.80 -17.81
C PHE A 422 -25.49 14.45 -16.75
N ARG A 423 -25.11 15.61 -16.25
CA ARG A 423 -25.89 16.35 -15.25
C ARG A 423 -27.31 16.71 -15.73
N LYS A 424 -27.50 16.97 -17.04
CA LYS A 424 -28.83 17.23 -17.62
C LYS A 424 -29.76 16.01 -17.52
N LEU A 425 -29.20 14.80 -17.56
CA LEU A 425 -29.98 13.57 -17.44
C LEU A 425 -30.41 13.27 -16.00
N LEU A 426 -29.80 13.88 -15.03
CA LEU A 426 -30.14 13.71 -13.62
C LEU A 426 -31.25 14.67 -13.15
N ASN A 427 -31.60 15.70 -13.91
CA ASN A 427 -32.67 16.62 -13.60
C ASN A 427 -34.00 16.05 -14.03
#